data_aacdbdbfc60b70a290ca014720270328
#
_entry.id   aacdbdbfc60b70a290ca014720270328
#
_cell.length_a   1.000
_cell.length_b   1.000
_cell.length_c   1.000
_cell.angle_alpha   90.00
_cell.angle_beta   90.00
_cell.angle_gamma   90.00
#
_symmetry.space_group_name_H-M   'P 1'
#
loop_
_entity.id
_entity.type
_entity.pdbx_description
1 polymer ?
#
loop_
_entity_poly.entity_id
_entity_poly.type
_entity_poly.pdbx_seq_one_letter_code
_entity_poly.pdbx_strand_id
1 'polypeptide(L)'
;DEGLATKGPDRMSNHFTGLSLGPPLGDQRLDLCDLYAFQSPADPSRTVLILNANPNADALHPDAIYRLAIDNDGDLRNDIAFSFVFSVPQDGHQSVDVYLATDEDAESAEVSGEKIFSGVEVSFGPTPNVVSSESFTFFAGARSDAFFFDFDGIKNLFDTSGTRNFTAPHLANLDGKSPWTGQDS
;
A
#
# COMPACT_ATOMS: atom_id res chain seq x y z
N ASP A 1 31.25 -24.97 -11.96
CA ASP A 1 30.98 -24.24 -10.72
C ASP A 1 30.06 -23.05 -11.05
N GLU A 2 28.79 -23.35 -11.20
CA GLU A 2 27.78 -22.27 -11.35
C GLU A 2 27.46 -21.73 -9.95
N GLY A 3 27.93 -20.50 -9.70
CA GLY A 3 27.66 -19.79 -8.48
C GLY A 3 26.16 -19.63 -8.28
N LEU A 4 25.62 -20.27 -7.22
CA LEU A 4 24.29 -19.97 -6.70
C LEU A 4 24.25 -18.49 -6.35
N ALA A 5 23.54 -17.72 -7.14
CA ALA A 5 23.11 -16.38 -6.74
C ALA A 5 22.31 -16.55 -5.45
N THR A 6 22.84 -16.07 -4.34
CA THR A 6 22.09 -15.97 -3.09
C THR A 6 20.94 -15.00 -3.33
N LYS A 7 19.73 -15.55 -3.48
CA LYS A 7 18.49 -14.77 -3.39
C LYS A 7 18.56 -14.01 -2.08
N GLY A 8 18.53 -12.68 -2.15
CA GLY A 8 18.39 -11.84 -0.97
C GLY A 8 17.12 -12.23 -0.21
N PRO A 9 17.00 -11.88 1.07
CA PRO A 9 15.81 -12.20 1.84
C PRO A 9 14.59 -11.68 1.09
N ASP A 10 13.65 -12.57 0.81
CA ASP A 10 12.36 -12.21 0.24
C ASP A 10 11.71 -11.21 1.19
N ARG A 11 11.80 -9.93 0.88
CA ARG A 11 11.12 -8.86 1.60
C ARG A 11 9.67 -8.88 1.13
N MET A 12 8.81 -9.43 1.93
CA MET A 12 7.42 -9.62 1.56
C MET A 12 6.51 -9.05 2.62
N SER A 13 6.08 -7.81 2.40
CA SER A 13 4.79 -7.37 2.85
C SER A 13 3.88 -7.42 1.63
N ASN A 14 3.09 -8.48 1.49
CA ASN A 14 2.24 -8.69 0.35
C ASN A 14 0.90 -9.27 0.81
N HIS A 15 0.00 -8.39 1.23
CA HIS A 15 -1.28 -8.78 1.79
C HIS A 15 -2.37 -8.97 0.73
N PHE A 16 -2.27 -8.32 -0.44
CA PHE A 16 -3.27 -8.39 -1.49
C PHE A 16 -3.03 -9.52 -2.50
N THR A 17 -1.80 -9.76 -2.91
CA THR A 17 -1.49 -10.78 -3.91
C THR A 17 -1.20 -12.15 -3.29
N GLY A 18 -0.87 -12.21 -2.00
CA GLY A 18 -0.57 -13.44 -1.28
C GLY A 18 0.77 -14.08 -1.69
N LEU A 19 1.26 -14.97 -0.84
CA LEU A 19 2.60 -15.58 -0.95
C LEU A 19 2.81 -16.45 -2.21
N SER A 20 1.75 -16.89 -2.87
CA SER A 20 1.84 -17.87 -3.95
C SER A 20 1.46 -17.35 -5.34
N LEU A 21 0.90 -16.14 -5.44
CA LEU A 21 0.43 -15.57 -6.71
C LEU A 21 1.48 -14.73 -7.42
N GLY A 22 2.46 -14.21 -6.69
CA GLY A 22 3.42 -13.25 -7.20
C GLY A 22 2.79 -11.89 -7.57
N PRO A 23 3.61 -10.92 -7.97
CA PRO A 23 3.14 -9.59 -8.31
C PRO A 23 2.33 -9.58 -9.61
N PRO A 24 1.37 -8.65 -9.77
CA PRO A 24 0.62 -8.49 -11.01
C PRO A 24 1.54 -8.35 -12.23
N LEU A 25 1.26 -9.09 -13.29
CA LEU A 25 2.05 -9.12 -14.52
C LEU A 25 3.55 -9.43 -14.33
N GLY A 26 3.94 -9.97 -13.17
CA GLY A 26 5.33 -10.23 -12.83
C GLY A 26 6.13 -8.98 -12.44
N ASP A 27 5.50 -7.84 -12.25
CA ASP A 27 6.15 -6.57 -11.90
C ASP A 27 5.77 -6.13 -10.48
N GLN A 28 6.75 -6.12 -9.58
CA GLN A 28 6.52 -5.77 -8.18
C GLN A 28 6.11 -4.30 -7.97
N ARG A 29 6.38 -3.42 -8.92
CA ARG A 29 5.90 -2.05 -8.88
C ARG A 29 4.38 -1.94 -8.93
N LEU A 30 3.70 -2.98 -9.46
CA LEU A 30 2.23 -3.09 -9.50
C LEU A 30 1.64 -3.79 -8.26
N ASP A 31 2.49 -4.21 -7.32
CA ASP A 31 2.06 -4.91 -6.12
C ASP A 31 1.53 -3.91 -5.09
N LEU A 32 0.24 -3.99 -4.80
CA LEU A 32 -0.40 -3.22 -3.74
C LEU A 32 -0.31 -4.01 -2.44
N CYS A 33 0.32 -3.42 -1.42
CA CYS A 33 0.58 -4.10 -0.17
C CYS A 33 -0.53 -3.80 0.86
N ASP A 34 -0.67 -2.55 1.28
CA ASP A 34 -1.59 -2.16 2.34
C ASP A 34 -2.39 -0.91 1.99
N LEU A 35 -3.59 -0.84 2.55
CA LEU A 35 -4.48 0.32 2.48
C LEU A 35 -4.90 0.73 3.88
N TYR A 36 -4.67 2.01 4.22
CA TYR A 36 -5.12 2.58 5.48
C TYR A 36 -6.03 3.78 5.22
N ALA A 37 -7.11 3.87 6.01
CA ALA A 37 -8.00 5.02 6.03
C ALA A 37 -8.38 5.32 7.49
N PHE A 38 -8.05 6.52 7.97
CA PHE A 38 -8.34 6.90 9.35
C PHE A 38 -8.43 8.42 9.52
N GLN A 39 -9.06 8.84 10.61
CA GLN A 39 -9.13 10.25 10.98
C GLN A 39 -7.74 10.77 11.36
N SER A 40 -7.38 11.94 10.84
CA SER A 40 -6.08 12.53 11.16
C SER A 40 -5.94 12.83 12.66
N PRO A 41 -4.89 12.34 13.33
CA PRO A 41 -4.67 12.66 14.74
C PRO A 41 -4.29 14.13 15.00
N ALA A 42 -3.78 14.82 13.97
CA ALA A 42 -3.42 16.24 14.05
C ALA A 42 -4.60 17.19 13.80
N ASP A 43 -5.56 16.76 12.98
CA ASP A 43 -6.74 17.53 12.63
C ASP A 43 -7.94 16.58 12.41
N PRO A 44 -8.84 16.43 13.39
CA PRO A 44 -9.97 15.52 13.29
C PRO A 44 -10.98 15.83 12.17
N SER A 45 -10.90 16.98 11.52
CA SER A 45 -11.72 17.30 10.36
C SER A 45 -11.17 16.72 9.05
N ARG A 46 -10.00 16.08 9.09
CA ARG A 46 -9.32 15.50 7.93
C ARG A 46 -9.22 13.98 8.02
N THR A 47 -9.23 13.33 6.86
CA THR A 47 -8.96 11.90 6.69
C THR A 47 -7.56 11.71 6.15
N VAL A 48 -6.86 10.71 6.69
CA VAL A 48 -5.60 10.21 6.14
C VAL A 48 -5.90 8.96 5.33
N LEU A 49 -5.40 8.94 4.11
CA LEU A 49 -5.42 7.77 3.22
C LEU A 49 -3.97 7.39 2.91
N ILE A 50 -3.63 6.11 3.05
CA ILE A 50 -2.30 5.60 2.73
C ILE A 50 -2.47 4.37 1.84
N LEU A 51 -1.76 4.35 0.72
CA LEU A 51 -1.64 3.19 -0.13
C LEU A 51 -0.16 2.80 -0.21
N ASN A 52 0.16 1.60 0.26
CA ASN A 52 1.47 1.03 0.13
C ASN A 52 1.52 0.17 -1.14
N ALA A 53 2.55 0.39 -1.94
CA ALA A 53 2.81 -0.36 -3.16
C ALA A 53 4.31 -0.57 -3.33
N ASN A 54 4.70 -1.55 -4.15
CA ASN A 54 6.08 -1.88 -4.46
C ASN A 54 6.93 -2.22 -3.21
N PRO A 55 6.90 -3.47 -2.74
CA PRO A 55 7.63 -3.89 -1.54
C PRO A 55 9.17 -3.77 -1.65
N ASN A 56 9.71 -3.55 -2.86
CA ASN A 56 11.15 -3.32 -3.06
C ASN A 56 11.61 -1.90 -2.76
N ALA A 57 10.69 -0.98 -2.48
CA ALA A 57 10.98 0.41 -2.14
C ALA A 57 11.79 1.20 -3.20
N ASP A 58 11.69 0.81 -4.45
CA ASP A 58 12.21 1.56 -5.60
C ASP A 58 11.09 2.34 -6.32
N ALA A 59 11.30 2.74 -7.58
CA ALA A 59 10.33 3.53 -8.34
C ALA A 59 9.00 2.80 -8.57
N LEU A 60 7.93 3.55 -8.70
CA LEU A 60 6.61 3.06 -9.10
C LEU A 60 6.47 2.99 -10.63
N HIS A 61 5.51 2.20 -11.12
CA HIS A 61 5.36 1.94 -12.55
C HIS A 61 4.83 3.18 -13.29
N PRO A 62 5.52 3.68 -14.33
CA PRO A 62 5.14 4.93 -15.00
C PRO A 62 3.90 4.80 -15.89
N ASP A 63 3.58 3.59 -16.36
CA ASP A 63 2.42 3.35 -17.22
C ASP A 63 1.21 2.82 -16.43
N ALA A 64 1.27 2.84 -15.10
CA ALA A 64 0.16 2.44 -14.24
C ALA A 64 -0.51 3.65 -13.59
N ILE A 65 -1.83 3.57 -13.43
CA ILE A 65 -2.61 4.49 -12.61
C ILE A 65 -2.83 3.83 -11.25
N TYR A 66 -2.18 4.36 -10.22
CA TYR A 66 -2.49 3.96 -8.86
C TYR A 66 -3.70 4.75 -8.41
N ARG A 67 -4.69 4.09 -7.82
CA ARG A 67 -5.96 4.77 -7.52
C ARG A 67 -6.49 4.39 -6.14
N LEU A 68 -6.99 5.40 -5.44
CA LEU A 68 -7.87 5.26 -4.29
C LEU A 68 -9.27 5.67 -4.73
N ALA A 69 -10.19 4.73 -4.77
CA ALA A 69 -11.59 4.94 -5.08
C ALA A 69 -12.41 4.83 -3.79
N ILE A 70 -13.32 5.75 -3.60
CA ILE A 70 -14.10 5.92 -2.37
C ILE A 70 -15.58 6.00 -2.73
N ASP A 71 -16.35 5.07 -2.18
CA ASP A 71 -17.79 5.14 -2.05
C ASP A 71 -18.10 5.70 -0.66
N ASN A 72 -18.69 6.87 -0.57
CA ASN A 72 -18.92 7.57 0.69
C ASN A 72 -20.37 7.52 1.17
N ASP A 73 -21.29 6.98 0.36
CA ASP A 73 -22.71 6.87 0.69
C ASP A 73 -23.21 5.40 0.73
N GLY A 74 -22.42 4.44 0.27
CA GLY A 74 -22.70 3.02 0.37
C GLY A 74 -23.55 2.44 -0.77
N ASP A 75 -23.61 3.13 -1.90
CA ASP A 75 -24.36 2.70 -3.08
C ASP A 75 -23.58 1.76 -4.02
N LEU A 76 -22.32 1.46 -3.69
CA LEU A 76 -21.36 0.64 -4.45
C LEU A 76 -20.85 1.32 -5.73
N ARG A 77 -20.91 2.64 -5.78
CA ARG A 77 -20.30 3.46 -6.83
C ARG A 77 -19.20 4.33 -6.23
N ASN A 78 -18.28 4.78 -7.07
CA ASN A 78 -17.21 5.64 -6.59
C ASN A 78 -17.68 7.10 -6.66
N ASP A 79 -17.75 7.77 -5.51
CA ASP A 79 -18.06 9.20 -5.43
C ASP A 79 -16.82 10.06 -5.59
N ILE A 80 -15.66 9.53 -5.15
CA ILE A 80 -14.38 10.23 -5.16
C ILE A 80 -13.30 9.25 -5.63
N ALA A 81 -12.41 9.72 -6.50
CA ALA A 81 -11.22 8.96 -6.87
C ALA A 81 -9.97 9.86 -6.87
N PHE A 82 -8.93 9.43 -6.18
CA PHE A 82 -7.60 9.99 -6.30
C PHE A 82 -6.78 9.10 -7.23
N SER A 83 -6.24 9.68 -8.30
CA SER A 83 -5.38 8.97 -9.26
C SER A 83 -3.97 9.53 -9.20
N PHE A 84 -2.98 8.63 -9.09
CA PHE A 84 -1.57 8.95 -8.99
C PHE A 84 -0.88 8.41 -10.24
N VAL A 85 -0.24 9.32 -11.01
CA VAL A 85 0.45 9.01 -12.26
C VAL A 85 1.92 9.37 -12.10
N PHE A 86 2.78 8.37 -12.14
CA PHE A 86 4.21 8.54 -11.92
C PHE A 86 4.95 8.76 -13.24
N SER A 87 5.99 9.59 -13.22
CA SER A 87 6.87 9.78 -14.37
C SER A 87 7.76 8.54 -14.60
N VAL A 88 8.37 8.46 -15.77
CA VAL A 88 9.48 7.51 -15.99
C VAL A 88 10.61 7.85 -15.02
N PRO A 89 11.13 6.88 -14.25
CA PRO A 89 12.28 7.12 -13.38
C PRO A 89 13.50 7.52 -14.18
N GLN A 90 14.21 8.55 -13.72
CA GLN A 90 15.43 9.02 -14.34
C GLN A 90 16.46 9.41 -13.28
N ASP A 91 17.67 8.84 -13.36
CA ASP A 91 18.81 9.17 -12.48
C ASP A 91 18.47 9.07 -10.97
N GLY A 92 17.62 8.14 -10.59
CA GLY A 92 17.18 7.95 -9.20
C GLY A 92 16.05 8.89 -8.76
N HIS A 93 15.50 9.68 -9.67
CA HIS A 93 14.39 10.60 -9.44
C HIS A 93 13.11 10.10 -10.12
N GLN A 94 11.98 10.38 -9.51
CA GLN A 94 10.66 10.15 -10.06
C GLN A 94 9.72 11.21 -9.52
N SER A 95 8.77 11.66 -10.34
CA SER A 95 7.73 12.59 -9.91
C SER A 95 6.34 11.96 -10.07
N VAL A 96 5.35 12.57 -9.43
CA VAL A 96 3.96 12.15 -9.49
C VAL A 96 3.04 13.32 -9.71
N ASP A 97 2.06 13.13 -10.58
CA ASP A 97 0.89 13.97 -10.73
C ASP A 97 -0.28 13.34 -9.98
N VAL A 98 -1.05 14.16 -9.27
CA VAL A 98 -2.23 13.70 -8.49
C VAL A 98 -3.48 14.36 -9.03
N TYR A 99 -4.48 13.54 -9.32
CA TYR A 99 -5.78 13.96 -9.82
C TYR A 99 -6.88 13.60 -8.83
N LEU A 100 -7.86 14.48 -8.73
CA LEU A 100 -9.09 14.27 -7.98
C LEU A 100 -10.27 14.29 -8.94
N ALA A 101 -10.99 13.19 -8.98
CA ALA A 101 -12.27 13.07 -9.69
C ALA A 101 -13.40 12.88 -8.69
N THR A 102 -14.59 13.38 -9.02
CA THR A 102 -15.82 13.24 -8.25
C THR A 102 -16.96 12.78 -9.13
N ASP A 103 -17.97 12.21 -8.51
CA ASP A 103 -19.21 11.77 -9.15
C ASP A 103 -18.93 10.83 -10.37
N GLU A 104 -19.54 11.09 -11.52
CA GLU A 104 -19.38 10.26 -12.73
C GLU A 104 -17.92 10.15 -13.19
N ASP A 105 -17.10 11.18 -12.99
CA ASP A 105 -15.66 11.15 -13.30
C ASP A 105 -14.88 10.19 -12.39
N ALA A 106 -15.35 9.95 -11.18
CA ALA A 106 -14.72 8.99 -10.25
C ALA A 106 -14.92 7.52 -10.68
N GLU A 107 -15.91 7.24 -11.52
CA GLU A 107 -16.14 5.91 -12.10
C GLU A 107 -15.22 5.58 -13.29
N SER A 108 -14.54 6.59 -13.87
CA SER A 108 -13.68 6.41 -15.04
C SER A 108 -12.49 5.48 -14.73
N ALA A 109 -12.18 4.55 -15.62
CA ALA A 109 -10.96 3.75 -15.56
C ALA A 109 -9.70 4.54 -15.97
N GLU A 110 -9.91 5.63 -16.70
CA GLU A 110 -8.84 6.54 -17.13
C GLU A 110 -8.59 7.63 -16.10
N VAL A 111 -7.48 8.35 -16.25
CA VAL A 111 -7.22 9.55 -15.44
C VAL A 111 -8.25 10.61 -15.78
N SER A 112 -9.01 11.05 -14.81
CA SER A 112 -10.09 12.04 -14.93
C SER A 112 -10.04 13.04 -13.77
N GLY A 113 -10.82 14.11 -13.88
CA GLY A 113 -10.94 15.12 -12.86
C GLY A 113 -9.83 16.18 -12.85
N GLU A 114 -9.73 16.91 -11.76
CA GLU A 114 -8.81 18.04 -11.60
C GLU A 114 -7.42 17.55 -11.17
N LYS A 115 -6.35 18.09 -11.78
CA LYS A 115 -4.98 17.87 -11.30
C LYS A 115 -4.73 18.76 -10.07
N ILE A 116 -4.73 18.17 -8.88
CA ILE A 116 -4.56 18.88 -7.61
C ILE A 116 -3.09 19.05 -7.19
N PHE A 117 -2.19 18.18 -7.68
CA PHE A 117 -0.73 18.35 -7.56
C PHE A 117 -0.05 17.94 -8.87
N SER A 118 1.03 18.63 -9.23
CA SER A 118 1.79 18.36 -10.46
C SER A 118 3.26 18.24 -10.19
N GLY A 119 3.88 17.18 -10.71
CA GLY A 119 5.32 16.98 -10.70
C GLY A 119 5.93 16.91 -9.31
N VAL A 120 5.21 16.39 -8.33
CA VAL A 120 5.72 16.25 -6.96
C VAL A 120 6.83 15.21 -6.93
N GLU A 121 8.01 15.58 -6.45
CA GLU A 121 9.15 14.68 -6.34
C GLU A 121 8.88 13.54 -5.35
N VAL A 122 9.11 12.32 -5.77
CA VAL A 122 9.02 11.11 -4.93
C VAL A 122 10.26 11.03 -4.03
N SER A 123 10.05 10.87 -2.73
CA SER A 123 11.15 10.85 -1.74
C SER A 123 11.71 9.44 -1.56
N PHE A 124 12.82 9.12 -2.20
CA PHE A 124 13.55 7.86 -1.99
C PHE A 124 14.56 7.93 -0.83
N GLY A 125 14.85 9.13 -0.35
CA GLY A 125 15.76 9.37 0.77
C GLY A 125 15.04 9.52 2.13
N PRO A 126 15.79 9.75 3.20
CA PRO A 126 15.26 9.84 4.56
C PRO A 126 14.38 11.08 4.80
N THR A 127 14.59 12.15 4.03
CA THR A 127 13.85 13.40 4.18
C THR A 127 12.57 13.34 3.33
N PRO A 128 11.37 13.46 3.93
CA PRO A 128 10.13 13.46 3.18
C PRO A 128 9.94 14.78 2.43
N ASN A 129 9.51 14.71 1.18
CA ASN A 129 8.99 15.85 0.43
C ASN A 129 7.46 15.89 0.59
N VAL A 130 6.98 16.68 1.54
CA VAL A 130 5.55 16.86 1.81
C VAL A 130 5.08 18.15 1.16
N VAL A 131 4.07 18.09 0.32
CA VAL A 131 3.46 19.24 -0.33
C VAL A 131 2.04 19.44 0.20
N SER A 132 1.59 20.71 0.26
CA SER A 132 0.26 21.04 0.75
C SER A 132 -0.40 22.10 -0.11
N SER A 133 -1.69 22.00 -0.24
CA SER A 133 -2.62 23.04 -0.71
C SER A 133 -3.57 23.43 0.42
N GLU A 134 -4.56 24.28 0.13
CA GLU A 134 -5.57 24.62 1.14
C GLU A 134 -6.33 23.39 1.66
N SER A 135 -6.66 22.46 0.77
CA SER A 135 -7.50 21.29 1.08
C SER A 135 -6.73 20.01 1.31
N PHE A 136 -5.56 19.85 0.70
CA PHE A 136 -4.84 18.58 0.65
C PHE A 136 -3.39 18.70 1.13
N THR A 137 -2.92 17.64 1.77
CA THR A 137 -1.49 17.41 2.03
C THR A 137 -1.13 16.08 1.39
N PHE A 138 -0.04 16.05 0.63
CA PHE A 138 0.36 14.89 -0.12
C PHE A 138 1.84 14.55 0.11
N PHE A 139 2.11 13.27 0.13
CA PHE A 139 3.44 12.68 0.20
C PHE A 139 3.50 11.42 -0.66
N ALA A 140 4.57 11.27 -1.43
CA ALA A 140 4.94 10.00 -2.06
C ALA A 140 6.41 9.69 -1.77
N GLY A 141 6.74 8.46 -1.41
CA GLY A 141 8.12 8.09 -1.15
C GLY A 141 8.30 6.72 -0.53
N ALA A 142 9.53 6.22 -0.59
CA ALA A 142 9.91 4.97 0.04
C ALA A 142 9.99 5.12 1.56
N ARG A 143 9.33 4.24 2.29
CA ARG A 143 9.35 4.19 3.75
C ARG A 143 9.40 2.73 4.21
N SER A 144 9.98 2.53 5.38
CA SER A 144 9.91 1.22 6.04
C SER A 144 8.46 0.91 6.36
N ASP A 145 8.04 -0.29 6.03
CA ASP A 145 6.73 -0.79 6.41
C ASP A 145 6.76 -1.20 7.88
N ALA A 146 5.78 -0.71 8.65
CA ALA A 146 5.59 -1.10 10.03
C ALA A 146 4.75 -2.38 10.10
N PHE A 147 5.38 -3.50 9.78
CA PHE A 147 4.72 -4.80 9.80
C PHE A 147 4.98 -5.51 11.13
N PHE A 148 3.91 -5.78 11.86
CA PHE A 148 3.93 -6.54 13.11
C PHE A 148 3.04 -7.76 12.97
N PHE A 149 3.56 -8.93 13.34
CA PHE A 149 2.92 -10.18 13.06
C PHE A 149 3.08 -11.15 14.23
N ASP A 150 1.97 -11.65 14.77
CA ASP A 150 1.99 -12.75 15.73
C ASP A 150 2.15 -14.08 14.99
N PHE A 151 3.40 -14.46 14.77
CA PHE A 151 3.75 -15.67 14.04
C PHE A 151 3.25 -16.94 14.72
N ASP A 152 3.33 -17.00 16.05
CA ASP A 152 2.87 -18.15 16.82
C ASP A 152 1.35 -18.25 16.85
N GLY A 153 0.66 -17.13 16.92
CA GLY A 153 -0.79 -17.06 16.81
C GLY A 153 -1.27 -17.57 15.44
N ILE A 154 -0.63 -17.16 14.38
CA ILE A 154 -1.00 -17.62 13.02
C ILE A 154 -0.64 -19.08 12.77
N LYS A 155 0.51 -19.56 13.23
CA LYS A 155 0.83 -21.00 13.17
C LYS A 155 -0.23 -21.87 13.82
N ASN A 156 -0.82 -21.38 14.90
CA ASN A 156 -1.89 -22.08 15.62
C ASN A 156 -3.25 -22.04 14.88
N LEU A 157 -3.44 -21.13 13.92
CA LEU A 157 -4.63 -21.11 13.05
C LEU A 157 -4.61 -22.17 11.95
N PHE A 158 -3.45 -22.74 11.67
CA PHE A 158 -3.30 -23.77 10.66
C PHE A 158 -2.96 -25.08 11.34
N ASP A 159 -3.56 -26.17 10.88
CA ASP A 159 -3.13 -27.51 11.25
C ASP A 159 -1.81 -27.87 10.52
N THR A 160 -1.29 -29.06 10.78
CA THR A 160 -0.05 -29.55 10.17
C THR A 160 -0.14 -29.75 8.66
N SER A 161 -1.34 -29.72 8.08
CA SER A 161 -1.61 -29.79 6.63
C SER A 161 -1.74 -28.41 5.97
N GLY A 162 -1.70 -27.34 6.75
CA GLY A 162 -1.91 -25.97 6.28
C GLY A 162 -3.39 -25.59 6.15
N THR A 163 -4.29 -26.43 6.63
CA THR A 163 -5.73 -26.15 6.65
C THR A 163 -6.05 -25.17 7.77
N ARG A 164 -6.81 -24.14 7.47
CA ARG A 164 -7.23 -23.14 8.47
C ARG A 164 -8.13 -23.80 9.53
N ASN A 165 -7.78 -23.60 10.77
CA ASN A 165 -8.51 -24.13 11.91
C ASN A 165 -9.05 -22.99 12.79
N PHE A 166 -10.30 -22.62 12.61
CA PHE A 166 -10.99 -21.56 13.35
C PHE A 166 -11.72 -22.06 14.60
N THR A 167 -11.26 -23.13 15.22
CA THR A 167 -11.85 -23.59 16.47
C THR A 167 -11.48 -22.65 17.63
N ALA A 168 -12.33 -22.60 18.66
CA ALA A 168 -12.15 -21.72 19.79
C ALA A 168 -10.74 -21.80 20.46
N PRO A 169 -10.10 -22.98 20.60
CA PRO A 169 -8.75 -23.06 21.13
C PRO A 169 -7.68 -22.34 20.29
N HIS A 170 -7.85 -22.29 18.98
CA HIS A 170 -6.92 -21.59 18.08
C HIS A 170 -7.16 -20.09 18.07
N LEU A 171 -8.42 -19.66 18.21
CA LEU A 171 -8.77 -18.24 18.30
C LEU A 171 -8.39 -17.63 19.66
N ALA A 172 -8.25 -18.45 20.71
CA ALA A 172 -7.85 -17.97 22.03
C ALA A 172 -6.45 -17.31 22.04
N ASN A 173 -5.59 -17.65 21.10
CA ASN A 173 -4.28 -17.00 20.94
C ASN A 173 -4.34 -15.63 20.27
N LEU A 174 -5.49 -15.29 19.69
CA LEU A 174 -5.73 -13.97 19.07
C LEU A 174 -6.40 -12.97 20.04
N ASP A 175 -6.61 -13.36 21.28
CA ASP A 175 -7.31 -12.54 22.30
C ASP A 175 -6.40 -11.53 23.02
N GLY A 176 -5.18 -11.34 22.53
CA GLY A 176 -4.18 -10.43 23.10
C GLY A 176 -3.50 -10.94 24.37
N LYS A 177 -3.67 -12.22 24.73
CA LYS A 177 -3.02 -12.85 25.90
C LYS A 177 -1.73 -13.58 25.53
N SER A 178 -1.50 -13.86 24.26
CA SER A 178 -0.19 -14.32 23.81
C SER A 178 0.83 -13.21 23.92
N PRO A 179 2.05 -13.49 24.39
CA PRO A 179 3.10 -12.50 24.31
C PRO A 179 3.33 -12.12 22.85
N TRP A 180 3.21 -10.85 22.56
CA TRP A 180 3.52 -10.30 21.25
C TRP A 180 4.99 -10.57 20.92
N THR A 181 5.25 -11.39 19.95
CA THR A 181 6.59 -11.66 19.43
C THR A 181 6.75 -10.97 18.07
N GLY A 182 6.58 -9.65 18.05
CA GLY A 182 6.76 -8.86 16.84
C GLY A 182 8.18 -9.05 16.29
N GLN A 183 8.28 -9.38 15.01
CA GLN A 183 9.53 -9.29 14.26
C GLN A 183 9.36 -8.14 13.26
N ASP A 184 10.29 -7.20 13.30
CA ASP A 184 10.42 -6.21 12.23
C ASP A 184 10.80 -6.96 10.95
N SER A 185 10.00 -6.81 9.91
CA SER A 185 10.28 -7.34 8.57
C SER A 185 10.94 -6.29 7.71
#